data_109edc7bac28d7c853ef849b3d2c728d
#
_entry.id   109edc7bac28d7c853ef849b3d2c728d
#
_cell.length_a   1.000
_cell.length_b   1.000
_cell.length_c   1.000
_cell.angle_alpha   90.00
_cell.angle_beta   90.00
_cell.angle_gamma   90.00
#
_symmetry.space_group_name_H-M   'P 1'
#
loop_
_entity.id
_entity.type
_entity.pdbx_description
1 polymer ?
#
loop_
_entity_poly.entity_id
_entity_poly.type
_entity_poly.pdbx_seq_one_letter_code
_entity_poly.pdbx_strand_id
1 'polypeptide(L)'
;MPNLVKIGMTELQDVNLRLAQLFTTGIPFPFELAFACKVLNAIEVERALHRAFAPNRINSKREFFRIEADQAIAILKLLHVDDVTSEITEMPSTIPDEEVQAAKQYRERRPNLNFREMGIAVGSTMHFTESDAIVTVAADKKVLFNDEIM
;
A
#
# COMPACT_ATOMS: atom_id res chain seq x y z
N MET A 1 0.55 -3.51 -0.28
CA MET A 1 1.41 -3.15 -1.41
C MET A 1 2.33 -2.06 -0.92
N PRO A 2 3.62 -2.30 -0.82
CA PRO A 2 4.54 -1.22 -0.53
C PRO A 2 4.36 -0.14 -1.62
N ASN A 3 4.46 1.11 -1.25
CA ASN A 3 4.43 2.25 -2.15
C ASN A 3 3.06 2.62 -2.75
N LEU A 4 1.97 2.22 -2.13
CA LEU A 4 0.64 2.70 -2.48
C LEU A 4 0.16 3.71 -1.44
N VAL A 5 0.08 4.96 -1.81
CA VAL A 5 -0.29 6.07 -0.95
C VAL A 5 -1.62 6.68 -1.40
N LYS A 6 -2.53 6.90 -0.45
CA LYS A 6 -3.70 7.74 -0.67
C LYS A 6 -3.39 9.13 -0.16
N ILE A 7 -3.62 10.12 -1.00
CA ILE A 7 -3.55 11.55 -0.63
C ILE A 7 -4.97 12.08 -0.65
N GLY A 8 -5.41 12.65 0.46
CA GLY A 8 -6.75 13.21 0.56
C GLY A 8 -6.84 14.25 1.66
N MET A 9 -7.86 15.08 1.62
CA MET A 9 -8.14 16.07 2.63
C MET A 9 -9.49 15.81 3.31
N THR A 10 -9.71 16.45 4.43
CA THR A 10 -10.99 16.53 5.11
C THR A 10 -11.18 17.92 5.71
N GLU A 11 -12.40 18.42 5.67
CA GLU A 11 -12.83 19.61 6.40
C GLU A 11 -13.45 19.25 7.76
N LEU A 12 -13.60 17.95 8.02
CA LEU A 12 -14.12 17.45 9.28
C LEU A 12 -13.08 17.63 10.38
N GLN A 13 -13.52 18.08 11.54
CA GLN A 13 -12.64 18.18 12.72
C GLN A 13 -12.19 16.78 13.22
N ASP A 14 -12.94 15.74 12.89
CA ASP A 14 -12.63 14.36 13.25
C ASP A 14 -12.08 13.59 12.05
N VAL A 15 -10.77 13.50 11.97
CA VAL A 15 -10.04 12.77 10.92
C VAL A 15 -10.24 11.25 11.06
N ASN A 16 -10.49 10.73 12.27
CA ASN A 16 -10.71 9.30 12.48
C ASN A 16 -12.02 8.85 11.87
N LEU A 17 -13.04 9.68 11.93
CA LEU A 17 -14.33 9.43 11.27
C LEU A 17 -14.13 9.31 9.76
N ARG A 18 -13.24 10.11 9.18
CA ARG A 18 -12.89 10.04 7.75
C ARG A 18 -12.09 8.78 7.42
N LEU A 19 -11.14 8.39 8.26
CA LEU A 19 -10.39 7.14 8.09
C LEU A 19 -11.31 5.92 8.17
N ALA A 20 -12.24 5.89 9.12
CA ALA A 20 -13.24 4.84 9.22
C ALA A 20 -14.14 4.76 7.98
N GLN A 21 -14.59 5.90 7.44
CA GLN A 21 -15.35 5.96 6.20
C GLN A 21 -14.56 5.43 4.99
N LEU A 22 -13.27 5.72 4.91
CA LEU A 22 -12.41 5.21 3.84
C LEU A 22 -12.30 3.69 3.88
N PHE A 23 -12.30 3.11 5.08
CA PHE A 23 -12.26 1.68 5.30
C PHE A 23 -13.53 0.98 4.78
N THR A 24 -14.71 1.54 5.05
CA THR A 24 -16.00 0.98 4.62
C THR A 24 -16.26 1.08 3.11
N THR A 25 -15.47 1.81 2.35
CA THR A 25 -15.69 2.05 0.90
C THR A 25 -15.02 1.03 -0.02
N GLY A 26 -14.90 -0.24 0.40
CA GLY A 26 -14.49 -1.35 -0.45
C GLY A 26 -12.98 -1.52 -0.62
N ILE A 27 -12.21 -1.05 0.36
CA ILE A 27 -10.78 -1.35 0.45
C ILE A 27 -10.60 -2.48 1.46
N PRO A 28 -10.00 -3.61 1.04
CA PRO A 28 -9.97 -4.83 1.86
C PRO A 28 -9.01 -4.75 3.05
N PHE A 29 -8.27 -3.65 3.22
CA PHE A 29 -7.26 -3.51 4.28
C PHE A 29 -7.31 -2.13 4.92
N PRO A 30 -7.09 -2.02 6.24
CA PRO A 30 -7.01 -0.75 6.92
C PRO A 30 -5.82 0.08 6.41
N PHE A 31 -6.05 1.38 6.30
CA PHE A 31 -4.97 2.33 6.03
C PHE A 31 -4.14 2.53 7.28
N GLU A 32 -2.85 2.65 7.10
CA GLU A 32 -1.94 3.20 8.09
C GLU A 32 -1.81 4.70 7.82
N LEU A 33 -2.08 5.51 8.85
CA LEU A 33 -1.85 6.92 8.77
C LEU A 33 -0.35 7.20 8.79
N ALA A 34 0.18 7.65 7.65
CA ALA A 34 1.59 8.00 7.54
C ALA A 34 1.86 9.43 8.03
N PHE A 35 0.95 10.35 7.74
CA PHE A 35 1.08 11.75 8.13
C PHE A 35 -0.26 12.48 8.04
N ALA A 36 -0.55 13.35 9.00
CA ALA A 36 -1.68 14.26 8.98
C ALA A 36 -1.27 15.65 9.47
N CYS A 37 -1.70 16.68 8.78
CA CYS A 37 -1.38 18.04 9.14
C CYS A 37 -2.52 19.02 8.83
N LYS A 38 -2.53 20.13 9.55
CA LYS A 38 -3.37 21.30 9.23
C LYS A 38 -2.64 22.18 8.23
N VAL A 39 -3.35 22.64 7.24
CA VAL A 39 -2.86 23.56 6.20
C VAL A 39 -3.84 24.72 6.04
N LEU A 40 -3.37 25.86 5.52
CA LEU A 40 -4.20 27.05 5.33
C LEU A 40 -5.33 26.82 4.31
N ASN A 41 -5.05 26.07 3.24
CA ASN A 41 -6.03 25.77 2.20
C ASN A 41 -5.90 24.30 1.77
N ALA A 42 -6.66 23.41 2.42
CA ALA A 42 -6.57 21.99 2.20
C ALA A 42 -6.95 21.58 0.76
N ILE A 43 -7.92 22.25 0.16
CA ILE A 43 -8.37 21.97 -1.22
C ILE A 43 -7.26 22.26 -2.23
N GLU A 44 -6.58 23.39 -2.09
CA GLU A 44 -5.48 23.75 -3.00
C GLU A 44 -4.26 22.85 -2.81
N VAL A 45 -3.92 22.53 -1.57
CA VAL A 45 -2.79 21.64 -1.25
C VAL A 45 -3.04 20.25 -1.81
N GLU A 46 -4.24 19.66 -1.60
CA GLU A 46 -4.59 18.37 -2.16
C GLU A 46 -4.52 18.39 -3.69
N ARG A 47 -5.11 19.41 -4.33
CA ARG A 47 -5.07 19.55 -5.79
C ARG A 47 -3.64 19.67 -6.33
N ALA A 48 -2.78 20.43 -5.64
CA ALA A 48 -1.39 20.56 -6.01
C ALA A 48 -0.63 19.25 -5.91
N LEU A 49 -0.82 18.48 -4.83
CA LEU A 49 -0.22 17.16 -4.65
C LEU A 49 -0.72 16.17 -5.71
N HIS A 50 -2.04 16.14 -5.96
CA HIS A 50 -2.61 15.29 -7.02
C HIS A 50 -2.06 15.62 -8.39
N ARG A 51 -1.76 16.90 -8.66
CA ARG A 51 -1.14 17.33 -9.92
C ARG A 51 0.34 16.98 -9.98
N ALA A 52 1.07 17.17 -8.90
CA ALA A 52 2.49 16.83 -8.82
C ALA A 52 2.74 15.33 -9.02
N PHE A 53 1.89 14.50 -8.43
CA PHE A 53 1.99 13.05 -8.53
C PHE A 53 1.10 12.41 -9.61
N ALA A 54 0.51 13.20 -10.50
CA ALA A 54 -0.36 12.71 -11.57
C ALA A 54 0.24 11.56 -12.40
N PRO A 55 1.54 11.60 -12.78
CA PRO A 55 2.18 10.48 -13.51
C PRO A 55 2.18 9.15 -12.75
N ASN A 56 2.13 9.19 -11.43
CA ASN A 56 2.16 8.04 -10.54
C ASN A 56 0.76 7.58 -10.10
N ARG A 57 -0.29 8.25 -10.58
CA ARG A 57 -1.67 7.94 -10.22
C ARG A 57 -2.10 6.61 -10.84
N ILE A 58 -2.63 5.69 -10.03
CA ILE A 58 -3.01 4.35 -10.51
C ILE A 58 -4.28 4.38 -11.34
N ASN A 59 -5.24 5.21 -10.95
CA ASN A 59 -6.53 5.34 -11.64
C ASN A 59 -7.00 6.80 -11.54
N SER A 60 -7.38 7.38 -12.68
CA SER A 60 -7.81 8.78 -12.76
C SER A 60 -9.05 9.11 -11.89
N LYS A 61 -9.87 8.09 -11.56
CA LYS A 61 -11.07 8.23 -10.72
C LYS A 61 -10.79 7.98 -9.23
N ARG A 62 -9.56 7.63 -8.85
CA ARG A 62 -9.18 7.29 -7.48
C ARG A 62 -7.96 8.12 -7.04
N GLU A 63 -7.84 8.36 -5.74
CA GLU A 63 -6.80 9.19 -5.13
C GLU A 63 -5.62 8.36 -4.63
N PHE A 64 -5.26 7.31 -5.39
CA PHE A 64 -4.18 6.40 -5.08
C PHE A 64 -3.00 6.61 -6.02
N PHE A 65 -1.82 6.73 -5.42
CA PHE A 65 -0.57 7.03 -6.10
C PHE A 65 0.48 5.97 -5.77
N ARG A 66 1.25 5.58 -6.76
CA ARG A 66 2.40 4.67 -6.57
C ARG A 66 3.64 5.51 -6.32
N ILE A 67 3.79 5.95 -5.07
CA ILE A 67 4.89 6.78 -4.58
C ILE A 67 5.31 6.31 -3.19
N GLU A 68 6.49 6.73 -2.72
CA GLU A 68 6.86 6.62 -1.32
C GLU A 68 6.13 7.71 -0.51
N ALA A 69 5.64 7.36 0.68
CA ALA A 69 4.92 8.31 1.53
C ALA A 69 5.77 9.55 1.85
N ASP A 70 7.07 9.35 2.05
CA ASP A 70 8.02 10.42 2.38
C ASP A 70 8.08 11.53 1.32
N GLN A 71 7.80 11.22 0.06
CA GLN A 71 7.76 12.23 -1.01
C GLN A 71 6.61 13.23 -0.80
N ALA A 72 5.42 12.74 -0.47
CA ALA A 72 4.27 13.59 -0.17
C ALA A 72 4.45 14.30 1.18
N ILE A 73 4.96 13.60 2.19
CA ILE A 73 5.23 14.14 3.53
C ILE A 73 6.22 15.30 3.46
N ALA A 74 7.29 15.19 2.69
CA ALA A 74 8.28 16.26 2.52
C ALA A 74 7.64 17.55 2.00
N ILE A 75 6.71 17.44 1.03
CA ILE A 75 5.99 18.61 0.51
C ILE A 75 5.02 19.15 1.57
N LEU A 76 4.28 18.28 2.26
CA LEU A 76 3.34 18.69 3.30
C LEU A 76 4.05 19.39 4.47
N LYS A 77 5.24 18.95 4.85
CA LYS A 77 6.07 19.60 5.89
C LYS A 77 6.50 21.03 5.54
N LEU A 78 6.51 21.40 4.28
CA LEU A 78 6.76 22.77 3.86
C LEU A 78 5.51 23.66 3.93
N LEU A 79 4.31 23.05 3.87
CA LEU A 79 3.03 23.76 3.74
C LEU A 79 2.19 23.71 5.02
N HIS A 80 2.54 22.85 5.97
CA HIS A 80 1.73 22.64 7.16
C HIS A 80 1.85 23.82 8.14
N VAL A 81 0.74 24.06 8.83
CA VAL A 81 0.68 24.97 9.96
C VAL A 81 0.91 24.21 11.27
N ASP A 82 0.41 22.98 11.34
CA ASP A 82 0.44 22.15 12.52
C ASP A 82 0.46 20.66 12.14
N ASP A 83 1.30 19.86 12.80
CA ASP A 83 1.36 18.41 12.64
C ASP A 83 0.47 17.74 13.68
N VAL A 84 -0.58 17.09 13.21
CA VAL A 84 -1.57 16.42 14.06
C VAL A 84 -1.50 14.89 13.97
N THR A 85 -0.43 14.35 13.40
CA THR A 85 -0.27 12.89 13.17
C THR A 85 -0.39 12.10 14.47
N SER A 86 0.28 12.54 15.55
CA SER A 86 0.25 11.88 16.85
C SER A 86 -1.12 11.92 17.49
N GLU A 87 -1.80 13.06 17.44
CA GLU A 87 -3.15 13.23 18.02
C GLU A 87 -4.15 12.24 17.43
N ILE A 88 -4.04 11.97 16.12
CA ILE A 88 -4.94 11.07 15.41
C ILE A 88 -4.57 9.60 15.65
N THR A 89 -3.27 9.28 15.70
CA THR A 89 -2.78 7.90 15.88
C THR A 89 -3.08 7.37 17.29
N GLU A 90 -3.14 8.24 18.29
CA GLU A 90 -3.42 7.87 19.68
C GLU A 90 -4.91 7.63 19.97
N MET A 91 -5.81 8.02 19.05
CA MET A 91 -7.24 7.76 19.23
C MET A 91 -7.58 6.27 18.99
N PRO A 92 -8.51 5.70 19.80
CA PRO A 92 -8.89 4.30 19.64
C PRO A 92 -9.44 4.06 18.22
N SER A 93 -8.86 3.09 17.54
CA SER A 93 -9.29 2.66 16.22
C SER A 93 -10.69 2.04 16.31
N THR A 94 -11.62 2.49 15.49
CA THR A 94 -12.95 1.86 15.30
C THR A 94 -12.87 0.62 14.37
N ILE A 95 -11.68 0.24 13.94
CA ILE A 95 -11.43 -0.89 13.04
C ILE A 95 -11.38 -2.17 13.89
N PRO A 96 -12.15 -3.22 13.56
CA PRO A 96 -12.09 -4.49 14.25
C PRO A 96 -10.68 -5.10 14.24
N ASP A 97 -10.24 -5.63 15.38
CA ASP A 97 -8.90 -6.24 15.52
C ASP A 97 -8.63 -7.36 14.51
N GLU A 98 -9.66 -8.11 14.11
CA GLU A 98 -9.57 -9.17 13.10
C GLU A 98 -9.10 -8.63 11.74
N GLU A 99 -9.55 -7.46 11.34
CA GLU A 99 -9.20 -6.82 10.08
C GLU A 99 -7.80 -6.20 10.12
N VAL A 100 -7.39 -5.69 11.29
CA VAL A 100 -6.01 -5.24 11.52
C VAL A 100 -5.03 -6.41 11.42
N GLN A 101 -5.39 -7.57 11.97
CA GLN A 101 -4.57 -8.78 11.88
C GLN A 101 -4.51 -9.33 10.45
N ALA A 102 -5.63 -9.34 9.72
CA ALA A 102 -5.65 -9.73 8.32
C ALA A 102 -4.74 -8.84 7.46
N ALA A 103 -4.73 -7.52 7.72
CA ALA A 103 -3.83 -6.60 7.03
C ALA A 103 -2.35 -6.86 7.34
N LYS A 104 -2.02 -7.17 8.60
CA LYS A 104 -0.64 -7.54 8.99
C LYS A 104 -0.19 -8.80 8.27
N GLN A 105 -1.01 -9.86 8.26
CA GLN A 105 -0.71 -11.10 7.56
C GLN A 105 -0.51 -10.89 6.05
N TYR A 106 -1.27 -9.99 5.45
CA TYR A 106 -1.11 -9.64 4.04
C TYR A 106 0.17 -8.84 3.76
N ARG A 107 0.61 -8.00 4.70
CA ARG A 107 1.89 -7.26 4.61
C ARG A 107 3.10 -8.16 4.79
N GLU A 108 3.00 -9.17 5.64
CA GLU A 108 4.01 -10.21 5.84
C GLU A 108 4.07 -11.19 4.67
N ARG A 109 3.68 -10.79 3.45
CA ARG A 109 3.87 -11.63 2.28
C ARG A 109 5.29 -12.13 2.24
N ARG A 110 5.42 -13.46 2.18
CA ARG A 110 6.69 -14.15 1.97
C ARG A 110 7.46 -13.42 0.87
N PRO A 111 8.76 -13.17 1.07
CA PRO A 111 9.59 -12.60 0.02
C PRO A 111 9.40 -13.41 -1.27
N ASN A 112 9.44 -12.74 -2.41
CA ASN A 112 9.33 -13.42 -3.70
C ASN A 112 10.27 -14.62 -3.70
N LEU A 113 9.74 -15.80 -4.01
CA LEU A 113 10.51 -17.03 -4.09
C LEU A 113 11.79 -16.80 -4.87
N ASN A 114 12.92 -17.02 -4.22
CA ASN A 114 14.22 -17.03 -4.87
C ASN A 114 14.77 -18.44 -4.79
N PHE A 115 14.69 -19.16 -5.89
CA PHE A 115 15.07 -20.57 -5.97
C PHE A 115 16.53 -20.80 -5.62
N ARG A 116 17.41 -19.88 -5.99
CA ARG A 116 18.83 -19.97 -5.67
C ARG A 116 19.10 -19.84 -4.17
N GLU A 117 18.43 -18.89 -3.49
CA GLU A 117 18.53 -18.74 -2.02
C GLU A 117 17.92 -19.94 -1.28
N MET A 118 16.97 -20.63 -1.88
CA MET A 118 16.38 -21.87 -1.37
C MET A 118 17.22 -23.11 -1.69
N GLY A 119 18.35 -22.96 -2.37
CA GLY A 119 19.20 -24.07 -2.78
C GLY A 119 18.66 -24.91 -3.94
N ILE A 120 17.67 -24.37 -4.70
CA ILE A 120 17.05 -25.05 -5.84
C ILE A 120 17.76 -24.58 -7.12
N ALA A 121 18.39 -25.50 -7.83
CA ALA A 121 19.12 -25.18 -9.05
C ALA A 121 18.19 -24.90 -10.23
N VAL A 122 18.65 -24.06 -11.15
CA VAL A 122 18.00 -23.89 -12.46
C VAL A 122 17.96 -25.23 -13.17
N GLY A 123 16.82 -25.56 -13.77
CA GLY A 123 16.56 -26.88 -14.40
C GLY A 123 15.91 -27.90 -13.45
N SER A 124 15.78 -27.59 -12.14
CA SER A 124 15.04 -28.47 -11.21
C SER A 124 13.55 -28.44 -11.53
N THR A 125 12.93 -29.63 -11.46
CA THR A 125 11.48 -29.79 -11.61
C THR A 125 10.80 -29.78 -10.25
N MET A 126 9.65 -29.10 -10.18
CA MET A 126 8.82 -29.03 -8.98
C MET A 126 7.41 -29.51 -9.33
N HIS A 127 6.80 -30.24 -8.42
CA HIS A 127 5.44 -30.74 -8.53
C HIS A 127 4.53 -29.94 -7.61
N PHE A 128 3.35 -29.61 -8.08
CA PHE A 128 2.32 -29.04 -7.21
C PHE A 128 1.71 -30.15 -6.34
N THR A 129 1.50 -29.83 -5.06
CA THR A 129 0.92 -30.80 -4.11
C THR A 129 -0.57 -31.06 -4.33
N GLU A 130 -1.26 -30.15 -5.00
CA GLU A 130 -2.72 -30.18 -5.21
C GLU A 130 -3.11 -30.46 -6.68
N SER A 131 -2.14 -30.65 -7.57
CA SER A 131 -2.37 -30.92 -8.99
C SER A 131 -1.18 -31.67 -9.60
N ASP A 132 -1.40 -32.35 -10.71
CA ASP A 132 -0.34 -33.05 -11.48
C ASP A 132 0.53 -32.06 -12.29
N ALA A 133 0.44 -30.77 -12.04
CA ALA A 133 1.21 -29.76 -12.75
C ALA A 133 2.68 -29.82 -12.35
N ILE A 134 3.55 -29.77 -13.35
CA ILE A 134 5.01 -29.78 -13.20
C ILE A 134 5.54 -28.46 -13.75
N VAL A 135 6.42 -27.81 -13.00
CA VAL A 135 7.14 -26.60 -13.43
C VAL A 135 8.64 -26.83 -13.35
N THR A 136 9.39 -26.23 -14.24
CA THR A 136 10.85 -26.24 -14.24
C THR A 136 11.41 -24.88 -13.86
N VAL A 137 12.36 -24.84 -12.95
CA VAL A 137 13.03 -23.58 -12.55
C VAL A 137 13.83 -23.04 -13.73
N ALA A 138 13.41 -21.91 -14.28
CA ALA A 138 14.05 -21.27 -15.45
C ALA A 138 15.11 -20.24 -15.06
N ALA A 139 14.95 -19.58 -13.92
CA ALA A 139 15.90 -18.61 -13.36
C ALA A 139 15.64 -18.44 -11.84
N ASP A 140 16.45 -17.61 -11.17
CA ASP A 140 16.37 -17.41 -9.71
C ASP A 140 14.97 -17.09 -9.19
N LYS A 141 14.11 -16.47 -9.99
CA LYS A 141 12.74 -16.06 -9.62
C LYS A 141 11.70 -16.40 -10.70
N LYS A 142 12.04 -17.32 -11.61
CA LYS A 142 11.17 -17.65 -12.74
C LYS A 142 11.04 -19.16 -12.89
N VAL A 143 9.88 -19.60 -13.28
CA VAL A 143 9.61 -21.00 -13.65
C VAL A 143 9.10 -21.08 -15.09
N LEU A 144 9.33 -22.20 -15.70
CA LEU A 144 8.78 -22.60 -16.99
C LEU A 144 7.59 -23.51 -16.74
N PHE A 145 6.43 -23.13 -17.25
CA PHE A 145 5.21 -23.93 -17.21
C PHE A 145 4.57 -23.94 -18.59
N ASN A 146 4.34 -25.12 -19.17
CA ASN A 146 3.81 -25.28 -20.54
C ASN A 146 4.56 -24.45 -21.58
N ASP A 147 5.91 -24.45 -21.53
CA ASP A 147 6.81 -23.68 -22.39
C ASP A 147 6.72 -22.14 -22.28
N GLU A 148 5.97 -21.61 -21.30
CA GLU A 148 5.92 -20.19 -20.97
C GLU A 148 6.69 -19.89 -19.69
N ILE A 149 7.50 -18.82 -19.73
CA ILE A 149 8.25 -18.31 -18.56
C ILE A 149 7.31 -17.43 -17.72
N MET A 150 7.08 -17.83 -16.47
CA MET A 150 6.27 -17.11 -15.49
C MET A 150 7.13 -16.50 -14.37
#